data_c9333ffcff8c7aaff6711f6711edd162
#
_entry.id   c9333ffcff8c7aaff6711f6711edd162
#
_cell.length_a   1.000
_cell.length_b   1.000
_cell.length_c   1.000
_cell.angle_alpha   90.00
_cell.angle_beta   90.00
_cell.angle_gamma   90.00
#
_symmetry.space_group_name_H-M   'P 1'
#
loop_
_entity.id
_entity.type
_entity.pdbx_description
1 polymer ?
#
loop_
_entity_poly.entity_id
_entity_poly.type
_entity_poly.pdbx_seq_one_letter_code
_entity_poly.pdbx_strand_id
1 'polypeptide(L)'
;MNSWTFQADTLNLDYLQSDEFVKKSAELRGSVMMIGPLLARFGRAVITKPGGDQIGRRRLDTHFLGFQKLGAKFRQVEGRDVYEITAQPSPTTHHPSPTTLKGTYMLLDEASVTGTANIVMAAVLAKGTTTIYNAACEPYLQQLCKMLNRMGARISGIASNLLTIEGVSELHGTEHTILPDMIEVGSFIGMAALVGTGVRIKDVSIDNLGIIPDVFRRMGIKVKEEGDDLFIPQQRHYEIQSFMDGTIMTLADAPWPGLTPDLLSVLITVATQARGSVLFHQKMFESRLFFVDKLIDMGAQIILCDPHRAVVVGHDRKRQLRGGRMSSPDIRAGIALLIAAMSARGTSRIDNIQQIDRGYENIEGRLNALGARITRITAP
;
A
#
# COMPACT_ATOMS: atom_id res chain seq x y z
N MET A 1 13.47 14.07 13.86
CA MET A 1 12.13 13.51 13.60
C MET A 1 11.19 14.65 13.26
N ASN A 2 10.41 14.51 12.20
CA ASN A 2 9.34 15.46 11.91
C ASN A 2 8.11 15.04 12.73
N SER A 3 7.48 15.98 13.43
CA SER A 3 6.23 15.73 14.14
C SER A 3 5.14 16.66 13.65
N TRP A 4 3.91 16.16 13.64
CA TRP A 4 2.73 16.90 13.26
C TRP A 4 1.68 16.77 14.35
N THR A 5 1.03 17.88 14.69
CA THR A 5 -0.12 17.86 15.61
C THR A 5 -1.39 18.08 14.82
N PHE A 6 -2.38 17.21 15.06
CA PHE A 6 -3.69 17.28 14.45
C PHE A 6 -4.74 17.54 15.53
N GLN A 7 -5.64 18.48 15.26
CA GLN A 7 -6.81 18.77 16.10
C GLN A 7 -8.04 18.91 15.20
N ALA A 8 -9.12 18.23 15.55
CA ALA A 8 -10.35 18.21 14.78
C ALA A 8 -11.58 18.14 15.70
N ASP A 9 -11.71 19.12 16.61
CA ASP A 9 -12.81 19.20 17.58
C ASP A 9 -14.12 19.54 16.89
N THR A 10 -14.07 20.41 15.89
CA THR A 10 -15.20 20.81 15.07
C THR A 10 -14.85 20.68 13.59
N LEU A 11 -15.80 20.20 12.80
CA LEU A 11 -15.67 20.08 11.35
C LEU A 11 -16.84 20.78 10.66
N ASN A 12 -16.55 21.48 9.56
CA ASN A 12 -17.61 22.00 8.69
C ASN A 12 -18.13 20.86 7.82
N LEU A 13 -19.22 20.24 8.23
CA LEU A 13 -19.83 19.12 7.49
C LEU A 13 -20.48 19.56 6.17
N ASP A 14 -20.82 20.85 6.00
CA ASP A 14 -21.38 21.36 4.76
C ASP A 14 -20.31 21.39 3.66
N TYR A 15 -19.04 21.54 4.04
CA TYR A 15 -17.90 21.43 3.10
C TYR A 15 -17.86 20.08 2.37
N LEU A 16 -18.33 19.00 3.01
CA LEU A 16 -18.37 17.67 2.39
C LEU A 16 -19.27 17.60 1.15
N GLN A 17 -20.17 18.58 0.96
CA GLN A 17 -21.02 18.69 -0.23
C GLN A 17 -20.53 19.70 -1.26
N SER A 18 -19.45 20.43 -0.97
CA SER A 18 -18.89 21.42 -1.89
C SER A 18 -18.29 20.76 -3.13
N ASP A 19 -18.31 21.46 -4.25
CA ASP A 19 -17.70 20.98 -5.49
C ASP A 19 -16.17 20.81 -5.33
N GLU A 20 -15.55 21.64 -4.50
CA GLU A 20 -14.12 21.52 -4.16
C GLU A 20 -13.82 20.21 -3.45
N PHE A 21 -14.61 19.84 -2.42
CA PHE A 21 -14.44 18.55 -1.72
C PHE A 21 -14.67 17.37 -2.67
N VAL A 22 -15.73 17.43 -3.48
CA VAL A 22 -16.06 16.40 -4.48
C VAL A 22 -14.88 16.19 -5.42
N LYS A 23 -14.33 17.28 -5.97
CA LYS A 23 -13.16 17.22 -6.87
C LYS A 23 -11.93 16.61 -6.18
N LYS A 24 -11.54 17.13 -5.02
CA LYS A 24 -10.36 16.67 -4.28
C LYS A 24 -10.50 15.22 -3.83
N SER A 25 -11.68 14.80 -3.37
CA SER A 25 -11.92 13.41 -2.94
C SER A 25 -11.90 12.43 -4.11
N ALA A 26 -12.30 12.87 -5.31
CA ALA A 26 -12.23 12.06 -6.52
C ALA A 26 -10.79 11.86 -7.03
N GLU A 27 -9.85 12.73 -6.67
CA GLU A 27 -8.44 12.61 -7.05
C GLU A 27 -7.67 11.61 -6.17
N LEU A 28 -8.14 11.37 -4.93
CA LEU A 28 -7.43 10.60 -3.92
C LEU A 28 -8.25 9.41 -3.43
N ARG A 29 -7.75 8.19 -3.63
CA ARG A 29 -8.44 6.99 -3.11
C ARG A 29 -8.51 6.97 -1.58
N GLY A 30 -7.54 7.54 -0.90
CA GLY A 30 -7.53 7.65 0.56
C GLY A 30 -8.72 8.44 1.14
N SER A 31 -9.43 9.21 0.32
CA SER A 31 -10.64 9.94 0.72
C SER A 31 -11.72 9.04 1.32
N VAL A 32 -11.79 7.78 0.89
CA VAL A 32 -12.72 6.79 1.45
C VAL A 32 -12.51 6.55 2.95
N MET A 33 -11.28 6.73 3.44
CA MET A 33 -10.93 6.49 4.86
C MET A 33 -11.56 7.49 5.82
N MET A 34 -12.11 8.59 5.34
CA MET A 34 -12.82 9.57 6.17
C MET A 34 -14.21 9.08 6.61
N ILE A 35 -14.79 8.10 5.92
CA ILE A 35 -16.18 7.65 6.18
C ILE A 35 -16.33 7.12 7.61
N GLY A 36 -15.45 6.21 8.04
CA GLY A 36 -15.52 5.60 9.38
C GLY A 36 -15.51 6.63 10.52
N PRO A 37 -14.50 7.51 10.60
CA PRO A 37 -14.43 8.55 11.61
C PRO A 37 -15.59 9.54 11.57
N LEU A 38 -16.06 9.95 10.38
CA LEU A 38 -17.18 10.87 10.23
C LEU A 38 -18.48 10.24 10.70
N LEU A 39 -18.75 8.99 10.35
CA LEU A 39 -19.92 8.26 10.82
C LEU A 39 -19.89 8.06 12.33
N ALA A 40 -18.74 7.69 12.88
CA ALA A 40 -18.60 7.44 14.31
C ALA A 40 -18.80 8.70 15.16
N ARG A 41 -18.30 9.86 14.69
CA ARG A 41 -18.29 11.11 15.46
C ARG A 41 -19.49 12.01 15.16
N PHE A 42 -19.95 12.06 13.92
CA PHE A 42 -20.95 13.02 13.45
C PHE A 42 -22.22 12.35 12.90
N GLY A 43 -22.22 11.02 12.78
CA GLY A 43 -23.35 10.26 12.25
C GLY A 43 -23.62 10.49 10.76
N ARG A 44 -22.70 11.17 10.05
CA ARG A 44 -22.84 11.50 8.64
C ARG A 44 -21.49 11.51 7.93
N ALA A 45 -21.45 10.95 6.73
CA ALA A 45 -20.33 11.04 5.81
C ALA A 45 -20.81 11.25 4.37
N VAL A 46 -19.96 11.80 3.54
CA VAL A 46 -20.20 11.96 2.11
C VAL A 46 -19.01 11.38 1.36
N ILE A 47 -19.27 10.61 0.32
CA ILE A 47 -18.23 10.04 -0.53
C ILE A 47 -18.58 10.20 -2.00
N THR A 48 -17.55 10.50 -2.79
CA THR A 48 -17.59 10.42 -4.25
C THR A 48 -16.94 9.11 -4.70
N LYS A 49 -17.02 8.77 -5.97
CA LYS A 49 -16.20 7.71 -6.55
C LYS A 49 -14.72 8.07 -6.40
N PRO A 50 -13.96 7.40 -5.53
CA PRO A 50 -12.58 7.77 -5.26
C PRO A 50 -11.69 7.44 -6.46
N GLY A 51 -10.72 8.31 -6.73
CA GLY A 51 -9.68 8.12 -7.73
C GLY A 51 -8.62 7.10 -7.32
N GLY A 52 -7.40 7.31 -7.78
CA GLY A 52 -6.21 6.50 -7.49
C GLY A 52 -5.67 5.77 -8.71
N ASP A 53 -4.70 4.87 -8.49
CA ASP A 53 -4.02 4.15 -9.56
C ASP A 53 -4.97 3.24 -10.35
N GLN A 54 -4.77 3.20 -11.67
CA GLN A 54 -5.52 2.33 -12.58
C GLN A 54 -4.84 0.94 -12.67
N ILE A 55 -4.96 0.16 -11.60
CA ILE A 55 -4.34 -1.17 -11.46
C ILE A 55 -5.35 -2.32 -11.57
N GLY A 56 -6.51 -2.06 -12.13
CA GLY A 56 -7.66 -2.96 -12.19
C GLY A 56 -8.84 -2.49 -11.35
N ARG A 57 -9.89 -3.30 -11.29
CA ARG A 57 -11.11 -2.99 -10.55
C ARG A 57 -10.85 -3.01 -9.05
N ARG A 58 -11.17 -1.92 -8.38
CA ARG A 58 -10.98 -1.76 -6.91
C ARG A 58 -12.34 -1.49 -6.28
N ARG A 59 -12.97 -2.55 -5.79
CA ARG A 59 -14.29 -2.51 -5.18
C ARG A 59 -14.30 -1.70 -3.86
N LEU A 60 -15.44 -1.14 -3.53
CA LEU A 60 -15.72 -0.48 -2.25
C LEU A 60 -16.80 -1.22 -1.45
N ASP A 61 -17.27 -2.34 -1.99
CA ASP A 61 -18.40 -3.10 -1.41
C ASP A 61 -18.13 -3.49 0.04
N THR A 62 -16.90 -3.92 0.37
CA THR A 62 -16.52 -4.30 1.73
C THR A 62 -16.72 -3.15 2.72
N HIS A 63 -16.38 -1.90 2.32
CA HIS A 63 -16.65 -0.72 3.17
C HIS A 63 -18.15 -0.55 3.40
N PHE A 64 -18.94 -0.56 2.33
CA PHE A 64 -20.37 -0.28 2.39
C PHE A 64 -21.12 -1.37 3.15
N LEU A 65 -20.83 -2.64 2.89
CA LEU A 65 -21.41 -3.76 3.62
C LEU A 65 -21.10 -3.70 5.11
N GLY A 66 -19.86 -3.35 5.47
CA GLY A 66 -19.47 -3.18 6.86
C GLY A 66 -20.27 -2.08 7.56
N PHE A 67 -20.42 -0.91 6.96
CA PHE A 67 -21.21 0.19 7.52
C PHE A 67 -22.70 -0.15 7.60
N GLN A 68 -23.25 -0.82 6.58
CA GLN A 68 -24.65 -1.28 6.62
C GLN A 68 -24.88 -2.25 7.79
N LYS A 69 -23.96 -3.19 8.03
CA LYS A 69 -24.03 -4.11 9.16
C LYS A 69 -23.95 -3.38 10.52
N LEU A 70 -23.20 -2.28 10.59
CA LEU A 70 -23.21 -1.40 11.77
C LEU A 70 -24.47 -0.55 11.89
N GLY A 71 -25.39 -0.57 10.92
CA GLY A 71 -26.66 0.15 10.93
C GLY A 71 -26.67 1.47 10.16
N ALA A 72 -25.63 1.79 9.40
CA ALA A 72 -25.62 2.97 8.54
C ALA A 72 -26.52 2.78 7.31
N LYS A 73 -27.10 3.88 6.82
CA LYS A 73 -27.94 3.96 5.62
C LYS A 73 -27.22 4.72 4.53
N PHE A 74 -27.45 4.31 3.28
CA PHE A 74 -26.85 4.90 2.09
C PHE A 74 -27.94 5.56 1.24
N ARG A 75 -27.63 6.74 0.72
CA ARG A 75 -28.46 7.46 -0.23
C ARG A 75 -27.58 8.06 -1.31
N GLN A 76 -27.93 7.84 -2.57
CA GLN A 76 -27.32 8.60 -3.66
C GLN A 76 -27.90 10.01 -3.67
N VAL A 77 -27.05 11.01 -3.79
CA VAL A 77 -27.48 12.41 -3.93
C VAL A 77 -27.95 12.63 -5.36
N GLU A 78 -29.20 13.04 -5.52
CA GLU A 78 -29.82 13.22 -6.83
C GLU A 78 -29.03 14.24 -7.69
N GLY A 79 -28.77 13.85 -8.95
CA GLY A 79 -28.03 14.68 -9.90
C GLY A 79 -26.50 14.76 -9.67
N ARG A 80 -25.97 14.00 -8.71
CA ARG A 80 -24.52 13.95 -8.42
C ARG A 80 -24.02 12.51 -8.29
N ASP A 81 -22.77 12.25 -8.68
CA ASP A 81 -22.10 10.97 -8.43
C ASP A 81 -21.48 10.95 -7.00
N VAL A 82 -22.38 11.17 -6.04
CA VAL A 82 -22.05 11.33 -4.62
C VAL A 82 -23.00 10.47 -3.80
N TYR A 83 -22.46 9.77 -2.81
CA TYR A 83 -23.24 9.00 -1.84
C TYR A 83 -23.16 9.67 -0.48
N GLU A 84 -24.30 9.86 0.13
CA GLU A 84 -24.44 10.24 1.54
C GLU A 84 -24.66 9.00 2.39
N ILE A 85 -23.92 8.90 3.48
CA ILE A 85 -23.98 7.79 4.42
C ILE A 85 -24.37 8.38 5.78
N THR A 86 -25.42 7.83 6.40
CA THR A 86 -25.92 8.34 7.67
C THR A 86 -26.07 7.22 8.69
N ALA A 87 -25.72 7.52 9.93
CA ALA A 87 -25.88 6.66 11.09
C ALA A 87 -26.84 7.25 12.13
N GLN A 88 -27.57 8.33 11.78
CA GLN A 88 -28.56 9.01 12.63
C GLN A 88 -29.73 9.50 11.77
N PRO A 89 -30.94 9.61 12.33
CA PRO A 89 -32.12 10.08 11.59
C PRO A 89 -32.02 11.52 11.10
N SER A 90 -31.26 12.38 11.80
CA SER A 90 -31.09 13.81 11.46
C SER A 90 -29.73 14.31 11.95
N PRO A 91 -28.63 14.11 11.18
CA PRO A 91 -27.34 14.66 11.54
C PRO A 91 -27.34 16.18 11.24
N THR A 92 -27.59 16.99 12.27
CA THR A 92 -27.75 18.44 12.12
C THR A 92 -26.65 19.26 12.80
N THR A 93 -25.67 18.62 13.43
CA THR A 93 -24.66 19.32 14.23
C THR A 93 -23.26 19.19 13.62
N HIS A 94 -22.49 20.28 13.67
CA HIS A 94 -21.06 20.30 13.36
C HIS A 94 -20.19 19.79 14.52
N HIS A 95 -20.80 19.42 15.63
CA HIS A 95 -20.13 18.89 16.82
C HIS A 95 -20.32 17.37 16.91
N PRO A 96 -19.35 16.66 17.50
CA PRO A 96 -19.49 15.23 17.79
C PRO A 96 -20.76 14.94 18.59
N SER A 97 -21.47 13.92 18.20
CA SER A 97 -22.67 13.45 18.90
C SER A 97 -22.66 11.92 18.97
N PRO A 98 -23.33 11.31 20.00
CA PRO A 98 -23.38 9.87 20.11
C PRO A 98 -23.89 9.22 18.83
N THR A 99 -23.13 8.26 18.31
CA THR A 99 -23.53 7.51 17.12
C THR A 99 -24.67 6.54 17.42
N THR A 100 -25.48 6.24 16.42
CA THR A 100 -26.49 5.15 16.48
C THR A 100 -25.95 3.83 15.91
N LEU A 101 -24.68 3.78 15.54
CA LEU A 101 -24.04 2.54 15.10
C LEU A 101 -24.07 1.48 16.20
N LYS A 102 -24.27 0.23 15.81
CA LYS A 102 -24.36 -0.90 16.72
C LYS A 102 -23.35 -1.97 16.34
N GLY A 103 -22.67 -2.48 17.35
CA GLY A 103 -21.78 -3.62 17.20
C GLY A 103 -22.50 -4.84 16.62
N THR A 104 -21.81 -5.60 15.81
CA THR A 104 -22.33 -6.78 15.11
C THR A 104 -21.22 -7.72 14.73
N TYR A 105 -21.59 -8.97 14.43
CA TYR A 105 -20.67 -9.91 13.76
C TYR A 105 -20.70 -9.68 12.24
N MET A 106 -19.52 -9.67 11.64
CA MET A 106 -19.39 -9.63 10.18
C MET A 106 -18.26 -10.52 9.66
N LEU A 107 -18.54 -11.26 8.60
CA LEU A 107 -17.55 -11.90 7.76
C LEU A 107 -17.36 -11.01 6.53
N LEU A 108 -16.12 -10.58 6.29
CA LEU A 108 -15.78 -9.80 5.10
C LEU A 108 -15.59 -10.73 3.90
N ASP A 109 -16.07 -10.33 2.74
CA ASP A 109 -15.94 -11.07 1.49
C ASP A 109 -14.49 -11.08 0.94
N GLU A 110 -13.69 -10.09 1.36
CA GLU A 110 -12.26 -10.02 1.09
C GLU A 110 -11.51 -9.42 2.29
N ALA A 111 -10.23 -9.78 2.45
CA ALA A 111 -9.34 -9.17 3.45
C ALA A 111 -8.90 -7.77 2.98
N SER A 112 -9.87 -6.86 2.87
CA SER A 112 -9.63 -5.49 2.42
C SER A 112 -8.99 -4.67 3.52
N VAL A 113 -7.78 -4.14 3.28
CA VAL A 113 -7.06 -3.28 4.23
C VAL A 113 -7.85 -2.03 4.57
N THR A 114 -8.21 -1.26 3.54
CA THR A 114 -8.94 0.00 3.73
C THR A 114 -10.36 -0.23 4.22
N GLY A 115 -11.01 -1.33 3.78
CA GLY A 115 -12.31 -1.75 4.29
C GLY A 115 -12.27 -2.06 5.78
N THR A 116 -11.34 -2.92 6.20
CA THR A 116 -11.17 -3.26 7.62
C THR A 116 -10.84 -2.02 8.45
N ALA A 117 -9.88 -1.20 8.05
CA ALA A 117 -9.50 0.00 8.78
C ALA A 117 -10.68 0.96 8.96
N ASN A 118 -11.45 1.16 7.91
CA ASN A 118 -12.59 2.07 7.91
C ASN A 118 -13.73 1.57 8.81
N ILE A 119 -14.00 0.25 8.79
CA ILE A 119 -14.97 -0.39 9.69
C ILE A 119 -14.50 -0.30 11.14
N VAL A 120 -13.20 -0.58 11.41
CA VAL A 120 -12.62 -0.44 12.77
C VAL A 120 -12.81 0.97 13.30
N MET A 121 -12.48 2.01 12.50
CA MET A 121 -12.64 3.41 12.92
C MET A 121 -14.10 3.80 13.19
N ALA A 122 -15.07 3.14 12.56
CA ALA A 122 -16.48 3.33 12.87
C ALA A 122 -16.91 2.52 14.13
N ALA A 123 -16.43 1.28 14.25
CA ALA A 123 -16.84 0.35 15.28
C ALA A 123 -16.37 0.74 16.69
N VAL A 124 -15.24 1.45 16.82
CA VAL A 124 -14.70 1.83 18.14
C VAL A 124 -15.64 2.72 18.96
N LEU A 125 -16.55 3.45 18.32
CA LEU A 125 -17.60 4.24 18.98
C LEU A 125 -19.00 3.64 18.82
N ALA A 126 -19.15 2.48 18.18
CA ALA A 126 -20.43 1.81 18.02
C ALA A 126 -20.89 1.18 19.36
N LYS A 127 -22.19 1.18 19.63
CA LYS A 127 -22.73 0.59 20.86
C LYS A 127 -22.65 -0.94 20.83
N GLY A 128 -21.97 -1.54 21.80
CA GLY A 128 -21.83 -3.00 21.93
C GLY A 128 -20.54 -3.51 21.32
N THR A 129 -20.50 -4.79 20.96
CA THR A 129 -19.29 -5.47 20.45
C THR A 129 -19.40 -5.72 18.96
N THR A 130 -18.37 -5.38 18.23
CA THR A 130 -18.20 -5.72 16.80
C THR A 130 -17.15 -6.80 16.66
N THR A 131 -17.46 -7.87 15.93
CA THR A 131 -16.52 -8.91 15.55
C THR A 131 -16.36 -8.89 14.04
N ILE A 132 -15.12 -8.73 13.56
CA ILE A 132 -14.77 -8.74 12.13
C ILE A 132 -13.95 -9.98 11.85
N TYR A 133 -14.49 -10.92 11.06
CA TYR A 133 -13.80 -12.10 10.59
C TYR A 133 -13.36 -11.89 9.13
N ASN A 134 -12.24 -12.45 8.73
CA ASN A 134 -11.52 -12.17 7.49
C ASN A 134 -11.07 -10.70 7.41
N ALA A 135 -10.71 -10.12 8.55
CA ALA A 135 -10.09 -8.80 8.62
C ALA A 135 -8.70 -8.83 7.98
N ALA A 136 -8.31 -7.75 7.33
CA ALA A 136 -6.92 -7.53 6.97
C ALA A 136 -6.07 -7.37 8.23
N CYS A 137 -4.79 -7.76 8.16
CA CYS A 137 -3.89 -7.71 9.33
C CYS A 137 -2.47 -7.23 9.01
N GLU A 138 -2.32 -6.41 7.97
CA GLU A 138 -1.09 -5.76 7.60
C GLU A 138 -0.55 -4.85 8.72
N PRO A 139 0.78 -4.64 8.81
CA PRO A 139 1.40 -3.86 9.87
C PRO A 139 0.82 -2.46 10.07
N TYR A 140 0.47 -1.76 8.99
CA TYR A 140 -0.15 -0.44 9.07
C TYR A 140 -1.59 -0.48 9.62
N LEU A 141 -2.34 -1.57 9.43
CA LEU A 141 -3.63 -1.76 10.09
C LEU A 141 -3.46 -2.11 11.57
N GLN A 142 -2.49 -2.97 11.90
CA GLN A 142 -2.14 -3.24 13.29
C GLN A 142 -1.74 -1.96 14.02
N GLN A 143 -0.96 -1.10 13.36
CA GLN A 143 -0.56 0.21 13.87
C GLN A 143 -1.77 1.10 14.16
N LEU A 144 -2.75 1.18 13.23
CA LEU A 144 -3.99 1.90 13.44
C LEU A 144 -4.75 1.39 14.68
N CYS A 145 -4.91 0.07 14.81
CA CYS A 145 -5.57 -0.54 15.97
C CYS A 145 -4.84 -0.24 17.28
N LYS A 146 -3.51 -0.32 17.28
CA LYS A 146 -2.67 0.03 18.45
C LYS A 146 -2.78 1.51 18.80
N MET A 147 -2.85 2.40 17.80
CA MET A 147 -3.06 3.83 18.01
C MET A 147 -4.44 4.09 18.63
N LEU A 148 -5.50 3.49 18.09
CA LEU A 148 -6.86 3.60 18.62
C LEU A 148 -6.96 3.08 20.07
N ASN A 149 -6.29 1.96 20.38
CA ASN A 149 -6.25 1.45 21.77
C ASN A 149 -5.56 2.44 22.72
N ARG A 150 -4.49 3.13 22.28
CA ARG A 150 -3.88 4.21 23.06
C ARG A 150 -4.78 5.44 23.21
N MET A 151 -5.73 5.64 22.30
CA MET A 151 -6.77 6.67 22.37
C MET A 151 -7.94 6.27 23.26
N GLY A 152 -7.91 5.07 23.85
CA GLY A 152 -8.98 4.56 24.73
C GLY A 152 -9.94 3.54 24.11
N ALA A 153 -9.73 3.14 22.84
CA ALA A 153 -10.49 2.06 22.23
C ALA A 153 -10.16 0.69 22.89
N ARG A 154 -11.03 -0.30 22.64
CA ARG A 154 -10.87 -1.67 23.13
C ARG A 154 -10.91 -2.65 21.98
N ILE A 155 -9.75 -2.81 21.31
CA ILE A 155 -9.58 -3.70 20.17
C ILE A 155 -8.67 -4.86 20.57
N SER A 156 -9.13 -6.09 20.35
CA SER A 156 -8.38 -7.32 20.54
C SER A 156 -8.29 -8.12 19.24
N GLY A 157 -7.41 -9.14 19.19
CA GLY A 157 -7.16 -9.91 17.98
C GLY A 157 -6.25 -9.18 16.97
N ILE A 158 -5.57 -8.11 17.37
CA ILE A 158 -4.64 -7.37 16.51
C ILE A 158 -3.55 -8.32 16.00
N ALA A 159 -3.21 -8.20 14.71
CA ALA A 159 -2.31 -9.09 13.98
C ALA A 159 -2.94 -10.44 13.58
N SER A 160 -4.23 -10.60 13.72
CA SER A 160 -4.97 -11.76 13.21
C SER A 160 -6.09 -11.32 12.26
N ASN A 161 -6.70 -12.28 11.57
CA ASN A 161 -7.84 -12.04 10.71
C ASN A 161 -9.20 -12.01 11.45
N LEU A 162 -9.16 -12.05 12.78
CA LEU A 162 -10.34 -11.98 13.66
C LEU A 162 -10.16 -10.85 14.66
N LEU A 163 -10.82 -9.73 14.43
CA LEU A 163 -10.80 -8.57 15.31
C LEU A 163 -12.08 -8.53 16.15
N THR A 164 -11.92 -8.24 17.44
CA THR A 164 -13.04 -7.94 18.34
C THR A 164 -12.87 -6.52 18.88
N ILE A 165 -13.93 -5.71 18.76
CA ILE A 165 -13.95 -4.30 19.11
C ILE A 165 -15.11 -4.08 20.06
N GLU A 166 -14.81 -3.69 21.31
CA GLU A 166 -15.82 -3.23 22.26
C GLU A 166 -15.95 -1.72 22.10
N GLY A 167 -17.13 -1.26 21.72
CA GLY A 167 -17.38 0.16 21.53
C GLY A 167 -17.28 0.94 22.82
N VAL A 168 -16.68 2.13 22.75
CA VAL A 168 -16.53 3.06 23.88
C VAL A 168 -17.32 4.34 23.63
N SER A 169 -17.58 5.12 24.68
CA SER A 169 -18.32 6.38 24.58
C SER A 169 -17.52 7.50 23.94
N GLU A 170 -16.21 7.49 24.11
CA GLU A 170 -15.32 8.54 23.63
C GLU A 170 -13.90 8.03 23.45
N LEU A 171 -13.12 8.75 22.65
CA LEU A 171 -11.68 8.58 22.49
C LEU A 171 -10.98 9.88 22.87
N HIS A 172 -9.75 9.77 23.37
CA HIS A 172 -8.89 10.92 23.70
C HIS A 172 -7.71 11.04 22.76
N GLY A 173 -6.97 12.14 22.84
CA GLY A 173 -5.73 12.35 22.09
C GLY A 173 -4.61 11.39 22.50
N THR A 174 -3.68 11.16 21.61
CA THR A 174 -2.49 10.33 21.86
C THR A 174 -1.32 10.77 21.02
N GLU A 175 -0.10 10.45 21.48
CA GLU A 175 1.11 10.51 20.67
C GLU A 175 1.34 9.15 19.99
N HIS A 176 1.74 9.18 18.74
CA HIS A 176 1.97 7.98 17.95
C HIS A 176 3.11 8.16 16.96
N THR A 177 4.06 7.24 16.97
CA THR A 177 5.13 7.16 15.96
C THR A 177 4.69 6.26 14.82
N ILE A 178 4.73 6.78 13.61
CA ILE A 178 4.38 6.03 12.39
C ILE A 178 5.49 5.02 12.07
N LEU A 179 5.11 3.81 11.69
CA LEU A 179 6.04 2.78 11.22
C LEU A 179 6.71 3.22 9.91
N PRO A 180 7.95 2.76 9.65
CA PRO A 180 8.55 2.87 8.33
C PRO A 180 7.67 2.18 7.26
N ASP A 181 7.69 2.71 6.04
CA ASP A 181 6.97 2.08 4.92
C ASP A 181 7.71 0.81 4.48
N MET A 182 7.16 -0.36 4.79
CA MET A 182 7.73 -1.65 4.40
C MET A 182 7.88 -1.83 2.88
N ILE A 183 7.07 -1.12 2.09
CA ILE A 183 7.16 -1.16 0.62
C ILE A 183 8.34 -0.33 0.14
N GLU A 184 8.60 0.81 0.77
CA GLU A 184 9.79 1.59 0.50
C GLU A 184 11.05 0.80 0.90
N VAL A 185 11.05 0.17 2.08
CA VAL A 185 12.16 -0.72 2.52
C VAL A 185 12.43 -1.80 1.48
N GLY A 186 11.41 -2.55 1.04
CA GLY A 186 11.54 -3.57 0.01
C GLY A 186 12.06 -3.03 -1.32
N SER A 187 11.62 -1.83 -1.71
CA SER A 187 12.10 -1.16 -2.94
C SER A 187 13.58 -0.81 -2.84
N PHE A 188 14.04 -0.33 -1.68
CA PHE A 188 15.47 -0.05 -1.43
C PHE A 188 16.31 -1.32 -1.33
N ILE A 189 15.78 -2.44 -0.83
CA ILE A 189 16.47 -3.75 -0.91
C ILE A 189 16.71 -4.11 -2.38
N GLY A 190 15.68 -4.04 -3.22
CA GLY A 190 15.77 -4.32 -4.65
C GLY A 190 16.75 -3.40 -5.39
N MET A 191 16.71 -2.11 -5.07
CA MET A 191 17.65 -1.12 -5.63
C MET A 191 19.09 -1.44 -5.21
N ALA A 192 19.33 -1.68 -3.92
CA ALA A 192 20.65 -2.02 -3.40
C ALA A 192 21.21 -3.30 -4.04
N ALA A 193 20.35 -4.28 -4.29
CA ALA A 193 20.72 -5.52 -4.97
C ALA A 193 21.21 -5.28 -6.41
N LEU A 194 20.61 -4.34 -7.15
CA LEU A 194 20.94 -4.08 -8.54
C LEU A 194 22.11 -3.11 -8.72
N VAL A 195 22.15 -2.04 -7.95
CA VAL A 195 23.09 -0.92 -8.19
C VAL A 195 23.97 -0.57 -6.99
N GLY A 196 23.68 -1.15 -5.81
CA GLY A 196 24.36 -0.80 -4.58
C GLY A 196 25.79 -1.32 -4.49
N THR A 197 26.63 -0.54 -3.83
CA THR A 197 28.01 -0.92 -3.47
C THR A 197 28.14 -1.34 -1.99
N GLY A 198 27.04 -1.65 -1.36
CA GLY A 198 26.81 -1.88 0.05
C GLY A 198 25.89 -0.78 0.60
N VAL A 199 24.64 -1.13 0.88
CA VAL A 199 23.63 -0.16 1.34
C VAL A 199 23.08 -0.59 2.70
N ARG A 200 23.03 0.34 3.62
CA ARG A 200 22.36 0.19 4.92
C ARG A 200 21.03 0.93 4.88
N ILE A 201 19.95 0.24 5.17
CA ILE A 201 18.61 0.79 5.36
C ILE A 201 18.37 0.81 6.86
N LYS A 202 18.20 2.01 7.42
CA LYS A 202 18.12 2.21 8.88
C LYS A 202 16.68 2.20 9.36
N ASP A 203 16.52 1.79 10.63
CA ASP A 203 15.26 1.89 11.38
C ASP A 203 14.08 1.28 10.59
N VAL A 204 14.25 0.06 10.06
CA VAL A 204 13.30 -0.57 9.15
C VAL A 204 12.11 -1.20 9.85
N SER A 205 12.12 -1.29 11.18
CA SER A 205 11.14 -2.02 11.97
C SER A 205 11.03 -3.50 11.54
N ILE A 206 12.11 -4.27 11.70
CA ILE A 206 12.27 -5.64 11.17
C ILE A 206 11.08 -6.52 11.48
N ASP A 207 10.54 -6.47 12.69
CA ASP A 207 9.38 -7.26 13.12
C ASP A 207 8.11 -7.01 12.27
N ASN A 208 8.06 -5.88 11.57
CA ASN A 208 6.94 -5.50 10.71
C ASN A 208 7.20 -5.69 9.21
N LEU A 209 8.33 -6.28 8.82
CA LEU A 209 8.63 -6.57 7.40
C LEU A 209 8.07 -7.90 6.92
N GLY A 210 7.69 -8.80 7.84
CA GLY A 210 7.15 -10.12 7.52
C GLY A 210 8.05 -10.90 6.56
N ILE A 211 7.47 -11.44 5.48
CA ILE A 211 8.19 -12.28 4.52
C ILE A 211 9.13 -11.50 3.57
N ILE A 212 9.12 -10.15 3.59
CA ILE A 212 9.84 -9.34 2.59
C ILE A 212 11.33 -9.68 2.52
N PRO A 213 12.12 -9.69 3.63
CA PRO A 213 13.54 -10.03 3.56
C PRO A 213 13.79 -11.45 3.03
N ASP A 214 12.94 -12.41 3.40
CA ASP A 214 13.09 -13.81 2.99
C ASP A 214 12.81 -14.02 1.50
N VAL A 215 11.86 -13.29 0.92
CA VAL A 215 11.62 -13.34 -0.52
C VAL A 215 12.85 -12.85 -1.28
N PHE A 216 13.50 -11.77 -0.83
CA PHE A 216 14.76 -11.31 -1.45
C PHE A 216 15.89 -12.33 -1.23
N ARG A 217 16.00 -12.97 -0.05
CA ARG A 217 16.98 -14.05 0.19
C ARG A 217 16.76 -15.23 -0.76
N ARG A 218 15.52 -15.63 -1.01
CA ARG A 218 15.17 -16.66 -2.00
C ARG A 218 15.51 -16.26 -3.44
N MET A 219 15.51 -14.97 -3.74
CA MET A 219 16.02 -14.41 -5.01
C MET A 219 17.56 -14.40 -5.08
N GLY A 220 18.26 -14.89 -4.02
CA GLY A 220 19.72 -14.92 -3.92
C GLY A 220 20.34 -13.63 -3.38
N ILE A 221 19.55 -12.69 -2.92
CA ILE A 221 20.03 -11.42 -2.35
C ILE A 221 20.43 -11.63 -0.90
N LYS A 222 21.65 -11.22 -0.54
CA LYS A 222 22.12 -11.22 0.85
C LYS A 222 21.50 -10.05 1.58
N VAL A 223 20.58 -10.33 2.49
CA VAL A 223 19.97 -9.35 3.37
C VAL A 223 20.40 -9.68 4.79
N LYS A 224 21.25 -8.85 5.39
CA LYS A 224 21.74 -8.99 6.75
C LYS A 224 20.97 -8.09 7.69
N GLU A 225 20.53 -8.63 8.81
CA GLU A 225 19.91 -7.90 9.90
C GLU A 225 20.98 -7.45 10.89
N GLU A 226 21.01 -6.16 11.21
CA GLU A 226 21.99 -5.55 12.13
C GLU A 226 21.26 -4.61 13.09
N GLY A 227 20.73 -5.18 14.18
CA GLY A 227 19.75 -4.50 15.05
C GLY A 227 18.45 -4.28 14.32
N ASP A 228 17.93 -3.05 14.26
CA ASP A 228 16.74 -2.69 13.47
C ASP A 228 17.09 -2.15 12.07
N ASP A 229 18.32 -2.38 11.61
CA ASP A 229 18.81 -2.01 10.28
C ASP A 229 18.90 -3.24 9.37
N LEU A 230 18.78 -3.03 8.06
CA LEU A 230 19.13 -4.02 7.04
C LEU A 230 20.40 -3.57 6.31
N PHE A 231 21.35 -4.48 6.16
CA PHE A 231 22.52 -4.27 5.33
C PHE A 231 22.52 -5.19 4.11
N ILE A 232 22.55 -4.60 2.93
CA ILE A 232 22.59 -5.29 1.63
C ILE A 232 23.99 -5.10 1.05
N PRO A 233 24.88 -6.11 1.16
CA PRO A 233 26.23 -6.01 0.62
C PRO A 233 26.22 -6.03 -0.91
N GLN A 234 27.26 -5.48 -1.51
CA GLN A 234 27.47 -5.61 -2.94
C GLN A 234 27.58 -7.09 -3.35
N GLN A 235 26.85 -7.48 -4.37
CA GLN A 235 26.90 -8.81 -4.97
C GLN A 235 27.13 -8.72 -6.48
N ARG A 236 28.17 -9.37 -6.95
CA ARG A 236 28.44 -9.47 -8.40
C ARG A 236 27.49 -10.44 -9.09
N HIS A 237 27.08 -11.49 -8.37
CA HIS A 237 26.16 -12.51 -8.83
C HIS A 237 25.19 -12.87 -7.69
N TYR A 238 23.97 -13.18 -8.05
CA TYR A 238 22.98 -13.76 -7.16
C TYR A 238 22.12 -14.74 -7.95
N GLU A 239 21.74 -15.84 -7.31
CA GLU A 239 21.08 -16.97 -7.94
C GLU A 239 19.73 -17.22 -7.28
N ILE A 240 18.69 -17.32 -8.10
CA ILE A 240 17.34 -17.64 -7.66
C ILE A 240 17.32 -19.09 -7.17
N GLN A 241 16.82 -19.32 -5.96
CA GLN A 241 16.67 -20.66 -5.41
C GLN A 241 15.58 -21.42 -6.17
N SER A 242 15.78 -22.71 -6.40
CA SER A 242 14.72 -23.62 -6.83
C SER A 242 13.92 -24.12 -5.62
N PHE A 243 12.75 -24.68 -5.85
CA PHE A 243 12.07 -25.47 -4.83
C PHE A 243 12.87 -26.74 -4.48
N MET A 244 12.52 -27.40 -3.37
CA MET A 244 13.25 -28.58 -2.87
C MET A 244 13.30 -29.74 -3.87
N ASP A 245 12.30 -29.83 -4.75
CA ASP A 245 12.22 -30.82 -5.84
C ASP A 245 12.96 -30.38 -7.11
N GLY A 246 13.66 -29.24 -7.10
CA GLY A 246 14.38 -28.68 -8.22
C GLY A 246 13.51 -27.90 -9.23
N THR A 247 12.21 -27.77 -8.99
CA THR A 247 11.32 -27.02 -9.88
C THR A 247 11.55 -25.52 -9.78
N ILE A 248 11.16 -24.79 -10.84
CA ILE A 248 11.31 -23.33 -10.95
C ILE A 248 10.49 -22.65 -9.86
N MET A 249 11.13 -21.70 -9.15
CA MET A 249 10.48 -20.90 -8.13
C MET A 249 9.28 -20.16 -8.69
N THR A 250 8.19 -20.18 -7.94
CA THR A 250 7.03 -19.32 -8.15
C THR A 250 6.91 -18.34 -7.00
N LEU A 251 6.83 -17.04 -7.31
CA LEU A 251 6.53 -15.97 -6.37
C LEU A 251 5.13 -15.43 -6.68
N ALA A 252 4.22 -15.58 -5.73
CA ALA A 252 2.84 -15.11 -5.84
C ALA A 252 2.55 -14.11 -4.72
N ASP A 253 1.78 -13.08 -5.05
CA ASP A 253 1.23 -12.20 -4.02
C ASP A 253 0.08 -12.86 -3.27
N ALA A 254 -0.11 -12.42 -2.04
CA ALA A 254 -1.20 -12.86 -1.18
C ALA A 254 -1.46 -11.81 -0.08
N PRO A 255 -2.66 -11.81 0.52
CA PRO A 255 -2.92 -11.03 1.73
C PRO A 255 -1.88 -11.33 2.81
N TRP A 256 -1.60 -10.33 3.64
CA TRP A 256 -0.66 -10.47 4.75
C TRP A 256 -1.02 -11.68 5.67
N PRO A 257 -0.03 -12.49 6.14
CA PRO A 257 1.42 -12.28 6.06
C PRO A 257 2.09 -12.78 4.77
N GLY A 258 1.33 -13.01 3.71
CA GLY A 258 1.90 -13.34 2.41
C GLY A 258 2.63 -12.17 1.76
N LEU A 259 3.18 -12.43 0.56
CA LEU A 259 3.92 -11.41 -0.19
C LEU A 259 2.97 -10.31 -0.68
N THR A 260 3.25 -9.08 -0.30
CA THR A 260 2.48 -7.92 -0.76
C THR A 260 2.56 -7.76 -2.29
N PRO A 261 1.43 -7.49 -2.97
CA PRO A 261 1.42 -7.24 -4.42
C PRO A 261 2.26 -6.02 -4.83
N ASP A 262 2.50 -5.10 -3.91
CA ASP A 262 3.20 -3.84 -4.17
C ASP A 262 4.70 -4.01 -4.43
N LEU A 263 5.30 -5.14 -4.05
CA LEU A 263 6.72 -5.42 -4.29
C LEU A 263 6.98 -6.33 -5.49
N LEU A 264 5.95 -6.92 -6.13
CA LEU A 264 6.16 -7.81 -7.26
C LEU A 264 6.90 -7.11 -8.41
N SER A 265 6.60 -5.84 -8.70
CA SER A 265 7.27 -5.09 -9.76
C SER A 265 8.77 -4.90 -9.49
N VAL A 266 9.14 -4.65 -8.24
CA VAL A 266 10.55 -4.55 -7.83
C VAL A 266 11.24 -5.91 -7.95
N LEU A 267 10.61 -6.98 -7.47
CA LEU A 267 11.15 -8.34 -7.55
C LEU A 267 11.31 -8.80 -9.00
N ILE A 268 10.37 -8.50 -9.90
CA ILE A 268 10.50 -8.75 -11.34
C ILE A 268 11.73 -8.04 -11.89
N THR A 269 11.93 -6.77 -11.55
CA THR A 269 13.08 -6.00 -11.99
C THR A 269 14.40 -6.59 -11.47
N VAL A 270 14.45 -6.99 -10.21
CA VAL A 270 15.63 -7.66 -9.61
C VAL A 270 15.91 -8.99 -10.33
N ALA A 271 14.87 -9.77 -10.64
CA ALA A 271 15.00 -11.05 -11.33
C ALA A 271 15.67 -10.94 -12.71
N THR A 272 15.50 -9.80 -13.40
CA THR A 272 16.13 -9.61 -14.75
C THR A 272 17.64 -9.79 -14.75
N GLN A 273 18.30 -9.54 -13.62
CA GLN A 273 19.77 -9.62 -13.49
C GLN A 273 20.24 -10.80 -12.64
N ALA A 274 19.32 -11.62 -12.11
CA ALA A 274 19.65 -12.83 -11.38
C ALA A 274 20.18 -13.93 -12.31
N ARG A 275 20.79 -14.96 -11.75
CA ARG A 275 20.97 -16.26 -12.41
C ARG A 275 19.76 -17.13 -12.13
N GLY A 276 19.18 -17.74 -13.18
CA GLY A 276 18.01 -18.61 -13.06
C GLY A 276 16.73 -17.99 -13.59
N SER A 277 15.63 -18.68 -13.35
CA SER A 277 14.29 -18.29 -13.81
C SER A 277 13.31 -18.30 -12.66
N VAL A 278 12.28 -17.45 -12.74
CA VAL A 278 11.21 -17.38 -11.76
C VAL A 278 9.89 -17.05 -12.43
N LEU A 279 8.82 -17.70 -11.97
CA LEU A 279 7.45 -17.38 -12.34
C LEU A 279 6.87 -16.40 -11.31
N PHE A 280 6.46 -15.23 -11.75
CA PHE A 280 5.66 -14.30 -10.96
C PHE A 280 4.18 -14.51 -11.23
N HIS A 281 3.40 -14.58 -10.17
CA HIS A 281 1.96 -14.75 -10.26
C HIS A 281 1.25 -13.65 -9.45
N GLN A 282 0.75 -12.63 -10.16
CA GLN A 282 -0.03 -11.53 -9.60
C GLN A 282 -1.48 -11.97 -9.46
N LYS A 283 -1.93 -12.27 -8.23
CA LYS A 283 -3.28 -12.79 -7.96
C LYS A 283 -4.28 -11.69 -7.62
N MET A 284 -3.82 -10.63 -6.96
CA MET A 284 -4.69 -9.66 -6.31
C MET A 284 -5.14 -8.51 -7.22
N PHE A 285 -4.46 -8.26 -8.36
CA PHE A 285 -4.77 -7.16 -9.27
C PHE A 285 -4.62 -7.56 -10.72
N GLU A 286 -5.51 -7.06 -11.59
CA GLU A 286 -5.63 -7.50 -12.98
C GLU A 286 -4.63 -6.84 -13.94
N SER A 287 -4.08 -5.67 -13.61
CA SER A 287 -3.34 -4.85 -14.58
C SER A 287 -1.92 -4.47 -14.14
N ARG A 288 -1.39 -5.10 -13.10
CA ARG A 288 -0.07 -4.72 -12.55
C ARG A 288 1.13 -5.22 -13.35
N LEU A 289 0.98 -6.21 -14.23
CA LEU A 289 2.10 -6.76 -15.00
C LEU A 289 2.34 -6.04 -16.34
N PHE A 290 1.50 -5.14 -16.79
CA PHE A 290 1.67 -4.49 -18.09
C PHE A 290 2.95 -3.64 -18.21
N PHE A 291 3.54 -3.21 -17.09
CA PHE A 291 4.80 -2.48 -17.11
C PHE A 291 5.98 -3.33 -17.60
N VAL A 292 5.89 -4.67 -17.60
CA VAL A 292 6.97 -5.57 -18.02
C VAL A 292 7.39 -5.34 -19.48
N ASP A 293 6.48 -4.83 -20.32
CA ASP A 293 6.79 -4.43 -21.70
C ASP A 293 7.96 -3.44 -21.75
N LYS A 294 8.02 -2.52 -20.77
CA LYS A 294 9.12 -1.55 -20.69
C LYS A 294 10.44 -2.20 -20.30
N LEU A 295 10.40 -3.23 -19.45
CA LEU A 295 11.59 -4.02 -19.14
C LEU A 295 12.05 -4.84 -20.34
N ILE A 296 11.13 -5.39 -21.13
CA ILE A 296 11.42 -6.10 -22.39
C ILE A 296 12.07 -5.13 -23.40
N ASP A 297 11.53 -3.92 -23.56
CA ASP A 297 12.12 -2.87 -24.40
C ASP A 297 13.56 -2.53 -23.96
N MET A 298 13.83 -2.57 -22.65
CA MET A 298 15.18 -2.40 -22.09
C MET A 298 16.08 -3.63 -22.30
N GLY A 299 15.56 -4.72 -22.83
CA GLY A 299 16.28 -5.95 -23.15
C GLY A 299 16.16 -7.07 -22.13
N ALA A 300 15.24 -6.98 -21.15
CA ALA A 300 14.96 -8.08 -20.24
C ALA A 300 14.34 -9.28 -20.96
N GLN A 301 14.65 -10.48 -20.49
CA GLN A 301 14.04 -11.72 -20.98
C GLN A 301 12.83 -12.07 -20.11
N ILE A 302 11.66 -11.63 -20.53
CA ILE A 302 10.40 -11.87 -19.81
C ILE A 302 9.39 -12.45 -20.79
N ILE A 303 8.71 -13.51 -20.38
CA ILE A 303 7.56 -14.07 -21.08
C ILE A 303 6.31 -13.70 -20.29
N LEU A 304 5.50 -12.79 -20.82
CA LEU A 304 4.18 -12.49 -20.27
C LEU A 304 3.21 -13.60 -20.70
N CYS A 305 2.89 -14.50 -19.77
CA CYS A 305 2.05 -15.65 -20.08
C CYS A 305 0.57 -15.24 -20.23
N ASP A 306 0.13 -14.35 -19.37
CA ASP A 306 -1.21 -13.75 -19.32
C ASP A 306 -1.19 -12.47 -18.44
N PRO A 307 -2.32 -11.76 -18.23
CA PRO A 307 -2.34 -10.55 -17.41
C PRO A 307 -1.86 -10.75 -15.96
N HIS A 308 -1.82 -11.99 -15.48
CA HIS A 308 -1.49 -12.34 -14.09
C HIS A 308 -0.15 -13.05 -13.92
N ARG A 309 0.46 -13.58 -14.99
CA ARG A 309 1.67 -14.40 -14.88
C ARG A 309 2.74 -13.98 -15.85
N ALA A 310 3.96 -13.86 -15.33
CA ALA A 310 5.15 -13.58 -16.12
C ALA A 310 6.31 -14.47 -15.67
N VAL A 311 7.02 -15.06 -16.63
CA VAL A 311 8.28 -15.77 -16.37
C VAL A 311 9.43 -14.82 -16.71
N VAL A 312 10.32 -14.63 -15.74
CA VAL A 312 11.57 -13.87 -15.93
C VAL A 312 12.72 -14.86 -16.02
N VAL A 313 13.53 -14.73 -17.09
CA VAL A 313 14.81 -15.43 -17.26
C VAL A 313 15.91 -14.42 -17.02
N GLY A 314 16.62 -14.56 -15.93
CA GLY A 314 17.63 -13.60 -15.50
C GLY A 314 18.91 -13.68 -16.34
N HIS A 315 19.57 -12.55 -16.52
CA HIS A 315 20.77 -12.40 -17.36
C HIS A 315 22.09 -12.79 -16.66
N ASP A 316 22.06 -13.15 -15.36
CA ASP A 316 23.27 -13.40 -14.56
C ASP A 316 24.28 -12.23 -14.65
N ARG A 317 23.79 -11.00 -14.75
CA ARG A 317 24.57 -9.77 -15.01
C ARG A 317 25.46 -9.80 -16.26
N LYS A 318 25.33 -10.83 -17.12
CA LYS A 318 26.11 -10.92 -18.38
C LYS A 318 25.64 -9.93 -19.44
N ARG A 319 24.37 -9.52 -19.34
CA ARG A 319 23.78 -8.51 -20.23
C ARG A 319 23.07 -7.47 -19.35
N GLN A 320 23.53 -6.24 -19.45
CA GLN A 320 22.86 -5.12 -18.78
C GLN A 320 21.60 -4.70 -19.53
N LEU A 321 20.62 -4.20 -18.81
CA LEU A 321 19.50 -3.49 -19.40
C LEU A 321 20.01 -2.26 -20.14
N ARG A 322 19.27 -1.81 -21.14
CA ARG A 322 19.57 -0.61 -21.94
C ARG A 322 18.68 0.54 -21.53
N GLY A 323 19.26 1.72 -21.43
CA GLY A 323 18.50 2.94 -21.21
C GLY A 323 17.53 3.22 -22.37
N GLY A 324 16.44 3.89 -22.05
CA GLY A 324 15.40 4.22 -23.01
C GLY A 324 14.38 5.20 -22.45
N ARG A 325 13.39 5.55 -23.27
CA ARG A 325 12.25 6.37 -22.82
C ARG A 325 11.10 5.48 -22.36
N MET A 326 10.56 5.77 -21.20
CA MET A 326 9.44 5.04 -20.61
C MET A 326 8.48 6.01 -19.86
N SER A 327 7.32 5.55 -19.51
CA SER A 327 6.35 6.31 -18.71
C SER A 327 5.94 5.51 -17.49
N SER A 328 5.86 6.15 -16.34
CA SER A 328 5.38 5.54 -15.11
C SER A 328 3.87 5.36 -15.17
N PRO A 329 3.33 4.12 -15.18
CA PRO A 329 1.88 3.92 -15.22
C PRO A 329 1.22 4.10 -13.84
N ASP A 330 1.95 3.77 -12.78
CA ASP A 330 1.52 3.85 -11.38
C ASP A 330 2.74 3.98 -10.44
N ILE A 331 2.50 4.09 -9.13
CA ILE A 331 3.54 4.25 -8.10
C ILE A 331 4.54 3.08 -8.14
N ARG A 332 4.06 1.85 -8.18
CA ARG A 332 4.86 0.63 -7.96
C ARG A 332 5.64 0.21 -9.21
N ALA A 333 5.01 0.29 -10.36
CA ALA A 333 5.72 0.12 -11.62
C ALA A 333 6.72 1.26 -11.84
N GLY A 334 6.37 2.49 -11.45
CA GLY A 334 7.26 3.64 -11.57
C GLY A 334 8.57 3.47 -10.83
N ILE A 335 8.54 3.07 -9.55
CA ILE A 335 9.77 2.81 -8.79
C ILE A 335 10.57 1.64 -9.35
N ALA A 336 9.91 0.59 -9.83
CA ALA A 336 10.57 -0.55 -10.47
C ALA A 336 11.28 -0.14 -11.76
N LEU A 337 10.67 0.72 -12.58
CA LEU A 337 11.28 1.28 -13.78
C LEU A 337 12.44 2.22 -13.44
N LEU A 338 12.36 3.00 -12.35
CA LEU A 338 13.47 3.82 -11.87
C LEU A 338 14.68 2.94 -11.47
N ILE A 339 14.43 1.86 -10.72
CA ILE A 339 15.46 0.90 -10.32
C ILE A 339 16.09 0.24 -11.56
N ALA A 340 15.28 -0.15 -12.55
CA ALA A 340 15.76 -0.69 -13.82
C ALA A 340 16.62 0.32 -14.56
N ALA A 341 16.17 1.57 -14.67
CA ALA A 341 16.88 2.67 -15.33
C ALA A 341 18.23 2.94 -14.68
N MET A 342 18.32 2.94 -13.35
CA MET A 342 19.59 3.11 -12.62
C MET A 342 20.58 1.97 -12.87
N SER A 343 20.09 0.76 -13.14
CA SER A 343 20.93 -0.42 -13.45
C SER A 343 21.30 -0.53 -14.93
N ALA A 344 20.66 0.24 -15.80
CA ALA A 344 20.80 0.16 -17.23
C ALA A 344 22.06 0.88 -17.76
N ARG A 345 22.57 0.42 -18.90
CA ARG A 345 23.62 1.13 -19.64
C ARG A 345 23.01 2.26 -20.49
N GLY A 346 23.57 3.44 -20.42
CA GLY A 346 23.13 4.63 -21.14
C GLY A 346 22.19 5.49 -20.31
N THR A 347 21.48 6.40 -20.98
CA THR A 347 20.54 7.33 -20.34
C THR A 347 19.11 6.84 -20.47
N SER A 348 18.36 6.92 -19.41
CA SER A 348 16.91 6.67 -19.40
C SER A 348 16.14 7.96 -19.15
N ARG A 349 14.96 8.07 -19.74
CA ARG A 349 13.98 9.12 -19.44
C ARG A 349 12.68 8.47 -18.99
N ILE A 350 12.18 8.91 -17.83
CA ILE A 350 10.91 8.45 -17.27
C ILE A 350 9.95 9.63 -17.28
N ASP A 351 8.88 9.52 -18.04
CA ASP A 351 7.78 10.48 -18.06
C ASP A 351 6.73 10.10 -17.01
N ASN A 352 5.80 10.99 -16.69
CA ASN A 352 4.71 10.79 -15.70
C ASN A 352 5.22 10.47 -14.29
N ILE A 353 6.32 11.12 -13.88
CA ILE A 353 7.01 10.85 -12.61
C ILE A 353 6.20 11.24 -11.38
N GLN A 354 5.18 12.10 -11.52
CA GLN A 354 4.25 12.42 -10.43
C GLN A 354 3.57 11.17 -9.84
N GLN A 355 3.51 10.08 -10.57
CA GLN A 355 3.05 8.80 -10.02
C GLN A 355 4.03 8.26 -8.98
N ILE A 356 5.34 8.40 -9.20
CA ILE A 356 6.38 7.98 -8.25
C ILE A 356 6.33 8.86 -7.00
N ASP A 357 6.17 10.18 -7.17
CA ASP A 357 6.14 11.17 -6.08
C ASP A 357 5.02 10.89 -5.06
N ARG A 358 3.94 10.24 -5.49
CA ARG A 358 2.81 9.88 -4.60
C ARG A 358 3.19 8.85 -3.53
N GLY A 359 4.27 8.12 -3.69
CA GLY A 359 4.70 7.08 -2.77
C GLY A 359 6.17 7.17 -2.32
N TYR A 360 6.97 8.05 -2.93
CA TYR A 360 8.39 8.19 -2.63
C TYR A 360 8.78 9.67 -2.60
N GLU A 361 8.81 10.23 -1.39
CA GLU A 361 9.13 11.64 -1.18
C GLU A 361 10.56 11.96 -1.64
N ASN A 362 10.71 13.01 -2.47
CA ASN A 362 12.01 13.53 -2.95
C ASN A 362 12.99 12.43 -3.38
N ILE A 363 12.50 11.44 -4.12
CA ILE A 363 13.29 10.23 -4.43
C ILE A 363 14.58 10.55 -5.18
N GLU A 364 14.56 11.48 -6.12
CA GLU A 364 15.76 11.89 -6.87
C GLU A 364 16.80 12.57 -5.97
N GLY A 365 16.39 13.44 -5.06
CA GLY A 365 17.30 14.10 -4.12
C GLY A 365 17.96 13.08 -3.19
N ARG A 366 17.18 12.16 -2.64
CA ARG A 366 17.68 11.10 -1.74
C ARG A 366 18.64 10.15 -2.47
N LEU A 367 18.33 9.74 -3.69
CA LEU A 367 19.19 8.85 -4.48
C LEU A 367 20.46 9.57 -4.96
N ASN A 368 20.38 10.84 -5.35
CA ASN A 368 21.55 11.63 -5.72
C ASN A 368 22.50 11.82 -4.52
N ALA A 369 21.98 11.96 -3.31
CA ALA A 369 22.78 11.98 -2.09
C ALA A 369 23.54 10.66 -1.84
N LEU A 370 23.04 9.54 -2.41
CA LEU A 370 23.73 8.23 -2.40
C LEU A 370 24.62 8.01 -3.62
N GLY A 371 24.77 8.99 -4.53
CA GLY A 371 25.64 8.93 -5.68
C GLY A 371 24.96 8.60 -7.02
N ALA A 372 23.64 8.57 -7.07
CA ALA A 372 22.91 8.49 -8.33
C ALA A 372 23.09 9.76 -9.17
N ARG A 373 22.69 9.71 -10.45
CA ARG A 373 22.72 10.84 -11.39
C ARG A 373 21.33 11.02 -12.00
N ILE A 374 20.44 11.58 -11.23
CA ILE A 374 19.04 11.78 -11.62
C ILE A 374 18.76 13.27 -11.72
N THR A 375 18.20 13.70 -12.85
CA THR A 375 17.80 15.09 -13.07
C THR A 375 16.30 15.13 -13.33
N ARG A 376 15.58 15.91 -12.53
CA ARG A 376 14.17 16.18 -12.77
C ARG A 376 14.06 17.25 -13.85
N ILE A 377 13.31 16.93 -14.91
CA ILE A 377 13.00 17.86 -15.98
C ILE A 377 11.55 18.34 -15.76
N THR A 378 11.39 19.60 -15.40
CA THR A 378 10.08 20.26 -15.41
C THR A 378 9.73 20.62 -16.84
N ALA A 379 8.52 20.26 -17.28
CA ALA A 379 8.02 20.78 -18.55
C ALA A 379 7.97 22.33 -18.47
N PRO A 380 8.35 23.04 -19.55
CA PRO A 380 8.25 24.48 -19.59
C PRO A 380 6.81 24.99 -19.46
#